data_c6738e95d604b60b0962dbbe01eb3d43
#
_entry.id   c6738e95d604b60b0962dbbe01eb3d43
#
_cell.length_a   1.000
_cell.length_b   1.000
_cell.length_c   1.000
_cell.angle_alpha   90.00
_cell.angle_beta   90.00
_cell.angle_gamma   90.00
#
_symmetry.space_group_name_H-M   'P 1'
#
loop_
_entity.id
_entity.type
_entity.pdbx_description
1 polymer ?
#
loop_
_entity_poly.entity_id
_entity_poly.type
_entity_poly.pdbx_seq_one_letter_code
_entity_poly.pdbx_strand_id
1 'polypeptide(L)'
;MDTETRERARLAVRRILEAASFEVEDLEAPLDLSAIRSDTCVIVLCSDDTGEIEQFDRTSYRCRLGEQEVASRKLLLTFSEHPGTGQCIRWGRDEVEKFAGQAALAYILQRPMDLDLGSATHLIVKKETVPQELTGPDIPHLPVKVDEARARAMTGAEGEALCRFIPYWHYHYRSQGQKSFGTQVVSFNAEKAGALNAINGEETELDITKVQTAGIPIHSQLLQPVIQKGDAEEKIRTQVVEQLTQKVRVKQARGDTIFYEERIFRPEKKEITVDLQMVYIPVWQIKGKKIVELNAFSGEVLREPMDTGAEIL
;
A
#
# COMPACT_ATOMS: atom_id res chain seq x y z
N MET A 1 3.92 32.61 -0.61
CA MET A 1 4.91 32.30 -1.68
C MET A 1 5.34 33.64 -2.28
N ASP A 2 6.66 33.90 -2.44
CA ASP A 2 7.11 35.09 -3.17
C ASP A 2 6.87 34.94 -4.68
N THR A 3 6.93 36.08 -5.40
CA THR A 3 6.57 36.12 -6.84
C THR A 3 7.49 35.21 -7.68
N GLU A 4 8.79 35.14 -7.35
CA GLU A 4 9.74 34.32 -8.10
C GLU A 4 9.50 32.82 -7.87
N THR A 5 9.20 32.44 -6.63
CA THR A 5 8.84 31.05 -6.28
C THR A 5 7.51 30.64 -6.94
N ARG A 6 6.52 31.55 -6.96
CA ARG A 6 5.22 31.31 -7.64
C ARG A 6 5.42 31.04 -9.12
N GLU A 7 6.27 31.84 -9.80
CA GLU A 7 6.56 31.66 -11.22
C GLU A 7 7.25 30.33 -11.51
N ARG A 8 8.23 29.92 -10.68
CA ARG A 8 8.88 28.63 -10.81
C ARG A 8 7.92 27.47 -10.55
N ALA A 9 7.03 27.61 -9.57
CA ALA A 9 6.01 26.63 -9.25
C ALA A 9 5.02 26.47 -10.43
N ARG A 10 4.57 27.58 -11.01
CA ARG A 10 3.72 27.60 -12.21
C ARG A 10 4.37 26.86 -13.38
N LEU A 11 5.64 27.14 -13.66
CA LEU A 11 6.39 26.46 -14.72
C LEU A 11 6.56 24.94 -14.45
N ALA A 12 6.77 24.55 -13.20
CA ALA A 12 6.86 23.13 -12.83
C ALA A 12 5.55 22.40 -13.04
N VAL A 13 4.43 22.98 -12.58
CA VAL A 13 3.09 22.43 -12.78
C VAL A 13 2.74 22.34 -14.27
N ARG A 14 3.04 23.36 -15.05
CA ARG A 14 2.85 23.35 -16.51
C ARG A 14 3.51 22.15 -17.14
N ARG A 15 4.82 21.92 -16.87
CA ARG A 15 5.57 20.81 -17.43
C ARG A 15 5.00 19.44 -17.04
N ILE A 16 4.53 19.30 -15.80
CA ILE A 16 3.92 18.06 -15.31
C ILE A 16 2.61 17.80 -16.07
N LEU A 17 1.75 18.83 -16.24
CA LEU A 17 0.49 18.69 -16.95
C LEU A 17 0.68 18.44 -18.45
N GLU A 18 1.62 19.12 -19.09
CA GLU A 18 1.99 18.87 -20.49
C GLU A 18 2.53 17.45 -20.72
N ALA A 19 3.36 16.94 -19.80
CA ALA A 19 3.85 15.55 -19.85
C ALA A 19 2.70 14.52 -19.71
N ALA A 20 1.59 14.92 -19.08
CA ALA A 20 0.37 14.13 -18.97
C ALA A 20 -0.64 14.41 -20.09
N SER A 21 -0.21 15.03 -21.21
CA SER A 21 -1.00 15.32 -22.40
C SER A 21 -2.17 16.30 -22.14
N PHE A 22 -2.02 17.23 -21.19
CA PHE A 22 -2.92 18.37 -21.07
C PHE A 22 -2.44 19.52 -21.98
N GLU A 23 -3.37 20.20 -22.61
CA GLU A 23 -3.15 21.52 -23.21
C GLU A 23 -3.24 22.57 -22.11
N VAL A 24 -2.13 23.33 -21.90
CA VAL A 24 -2.00 24.24 -20.76
C VAL A 24 -1.88 25.67 -21.22
N GLU A 25 -2.75 26.53 -20.69
CA GLU A 25 -2.79 27.97 -20.95
C GLU A 25 -2.54 28.77 -19.67
N ASP A 26 -1.98 29.98 -19.82
CA ASP A 26 -1.83 30.91 -18.72
C ASP A 26 -3.16 31.64 -18.47
N LEU A 27 -3.48 31.83 -17.20
CA LEU A 27 -4.60 32.63 -16.76
C LEU A 27 -4.15 33.95 -16.13
N GLU A 28 -5.07 34.94 -16.14
CA GLU A 28 -4.86 36.18 -15.42
C GLU A 28 -5.02 36.00 -13.91
N ALA A 29 -4.27 36.79 -13.14
CA ALA A 29 -4.36 36.76 -11.68
C ALA A 29 -5.81 36.94 -11.19
N PRO A 30 -6.23 36.20 -10.13
CA PRO A 30 -5.39 35.47 -9.17
C PRO A 30 -5.02 34.06 -9.57
N LEU A 31 -5.58 33.52 -10.67
CA LEU A 31 -5.32 32.17 -11.14
C LEU A 31 -3.99 32.10 -11.90
N ASP A 32 -3.40 30.92 -12.00
CA ASP A 32 -2.13 30.72 -12.68
C ASP A 32 -2.26 30.00 -14.03
N LEU A 33 -2.94 28.85 -14.08
CA LEU A 33 -3.05 28.04 -15.29
C LEU A 33 -4.46 27.46 -15.46
N SER A 34 -4.84 27.22 -16.72
CA SER A 34 -5.88 26.25 -17.08
C SER A 34 -5.25 25.10 -17.87
N ALA A 35 -5.77 23.90 -17.69
CA ALA A 35 -5.30 22.72 -18.39
C ALA A 35 -6.49 21.87 -18.85
N ILE A 36 -6.48 21.46 -20.11
CA ILE A 36 -7.57 20.72 -20.74
C ILE A 36 -7.02 19.43 -21.34
N ARG A 37 -7.70 18.31 -21.05
CA ARG A 37 -7.44 17.00 -21.69
C ARG A 37 -8.77 16.28 -21.87
N SER A 38 -9.16 16.03 -23.12
CA SER A 38 -10.44 15.41 -23.48
C SER A 38 -11.63 16.21 -22.90
N ASP A 39 -12.32 15.67 -21.91
CA ASP A 39 -13.47 16.26 -21.22
C ASP A 39 -13.14 16.82 -19.83
N THR A 40 -11.87 16.80 -19.46
CA THR A 40 -11.39 17.25 -18.15
C THR A 40 -10.73 18.62 -18.26
N CYS A 41 -11.25 19.58 -17.48
CA CYS A 41 -10.64 20.89 -17.30
C CYS A 41 -10.13 21.03 -15.86
N VAL A 42 -8.92 21.57 -15.72
CA VAL A 42 -8.25 21.82 -14.43
C VAL A 42 -7.86 23.28 -14.35
N ILE A 43 -8.23 23.94 -13.27
CA ILE A 43 -7.78 25.31 -12.95
C ILE A 43 -6.74 25.21 -11.85
N VAL A 44 -5.62 25.89 -12.01
CA VAL A 44 -4.46 25.83 -11.11
C VAL A 44 -4.26 27.16 -10.40
N LEU A 45 -4.02 27.08 -9.10
CA LEU A 45 -3.51 28.17 -8.26
C LEU A 45 -2.22 27.72 -7.57
N CYS A 46 -1.17 28.55 -7.64
CA CYS A 46 0.08 28.38 -6.92
C CYS A 46 0.20 29.47 -5.84
N SER A 47 -0.17 29.20 -4.62
CA SER A 47 -0.15 30.20 -3.54
C SER A 47 0.04 29.59 -2.16
N ASP A 48 0.68 30.37 -1.26
CA ASP A 48 0.73 30.10 0.19
C ASP A 48 -0.08 31.15 0.99
N ASP A 49 -0.74 32.08 0.30
CA ASP A 49 -1.60 33.08 0.93
C ASP A 49 -2.95 32.46 1.30
N THR A 50 -3.28 32.54 2.59
CA THR A 50 -4.48 31.92 3.15
C THR A 50 -5.77 32.51 2.51
N GLY A 51 -5.77 33.81 2.22
CA GLY A 51 -6.94 34.49 1.62
C GLY A 51 -7.17 34.04 0.18
N GLU A 52 -6.11 33.95 -0.63
CA GLU A 52 -6.19 33.43 -2.01
C GLU A 52 -6.64 31.97 -2.02
N ILE A 53 -6.10 31.14 -1.12
CA ILE A 53 -6.45 29.71 -1.00
C ILE A 53 -7.90 29.55 -0.60
N GLU A 54 -8.40 30.30 0.40
CA GLU A 54 -9.79 30.22 0.82
C GLU A 54 -10.76 30.69 -0.27
N GLN A 55 -10.42 31.75 -0.97
CA GLN A 55 -11.23 32.25 -2.08
C GLN A 55 -11.28 31.22 -3.22
N PHE A 56 -10.12 30.65 -3.60
CA PHE A 56 -10.03 29.62 -4.63
C PHE A 56 -10.83 28.38 -4.24
N ASP A 57 -10.78 27.98 -2.99
CA ASP A 57 -11.46 26.79 -2.49
C ASP A 57 -13.00 26.95 -2.48
N ARG A 58 -13.51 28.16 -2.19
CA ARG A 58 -14.94 28.48 -2.19
C ARG A 58 -15.53 28.73 -3.57
N THR A 59 -14.70 29.13 -4.55
CA THR A 59 -15.16 29.49 -5.90
C THR A 59 -15.31 28.25 -6.77
N SER A 60 -16.42 28.12 -7.47
CA SER A 60 -16.62 27.09 -8.50
C SER A 60 -16.27 27.66 -9.87
N TYR A 61 -15.38 27.01 -10.58
CA TYR A 61 -14.97 27.41 -11.92
C TYR A 61 -15.61 26.51 -12.96
N ARG A 62 -15.92 27.08 -14.13
CA ARG A 62 -16.42 26.33 -15.28
C ARG A 62 -15.55 26.64 -16.50
N CYS A 63 -15.24 25.63 -17.26
CA CYS A 63 -14.51 25.74 -18.51
C CYS A 63 -15.49 25.52 -19.68
N ARG A 64 -15.30 26.25 -20.75
CA ARG A 64 -16.04 26.05 -21.99
C ARG A 64 -15.23 25.15 -22.91
N LEU A 65 -15.74 23.95 -23.18
CA LEU A 65 -15.19 22.99 -24.13
C LEU A 65 -16.10 22.93 -25.37
N GLY A 66 -15.78 23.70 -26.40
CA GLY A 66 -16.64 23.85 -27.54
C GLY A 66 -17.96 24.54 -27.17
N GLU A 67 -19.10 23.85 -27.36
CA GLU A 67 -20.44 24.35 -26.98
C GLU A 67 -20.89 23.93 -25.56
N GLN A 68 -20.12 23.11 -24.87
CA GLN A 68 -20.49 22.60 -23.53
C GLN A 68 -19.72 23.32 -22.42
N GLU A 69 -20.43 23.63 -21.34
CA GLU A 69 -19.82 24.09 -20.09
C GLU A 69 -19.58 22.89 -19.15
N VAL A 70 -18.32 22.67 -18.78
CA VAL A 70 -17.89 21.59 -17.89
C VAL A 70 -17.40 22.19 -16.58
N ALA A 71 -17.77 21.57 -15.45
CA ALA A 71 -17.23 21.94 -14.16
C ALA A 71 -15.72 21.64 -14.13
N SER A 72 -14.90 22.63 -13.78
CA SER A 72 -13.46 22.46 -13.69
C SER A 72 -13.05 21.84 -12.36
N ARG A 73 -12.00 21.05 -12.40
CA ARG A 73 -11.28 20.60 -11.20
C ARG A 73 -10.35 21.71 -10.73
N LYS A 74 -10.12 21.78 -9.44
CA LYS A 74 -9.24 22.78 -8.82
C LYS A 74 -7.96 22.10 -8.35
N LEU A 75 -6.81 22.58 -8.80
CA LEU A 75 -5.50 22.15 -8.38
C LEU A 75 -4.81 23.31 -7.64
N LEU A 76 -4.52 23.11 -6.37
CA LEU A 76 -3.78 24.04 -5.52
C LEU A 76 -2.37 23.50 -5.30
N LEU A 77 -1.36 24.25 -5.74
CA LEU A 77 0.02 24.03 -5.30
C LEU A 77 0.32 24.99 -4.16
N THR A 78 0.70 24.42 -3.00
CA THR A 78 1.08 25.18 -1.82
C THR A 78 2.12 24.46 -0.99
N PHE A 79 3.03 25.20 -0.38
CA PHE A 79 4.00 24.69 0.59
C PHE A 79 3.62 25.04 2.03
N SER A 80 2.47 25.68 2.22
CA SER A 80 1.89 26.02 3.52
C SER A 80 1.15 24.84 4.12
N GLU A 81 1.24 24.69 5.46
CA GLU A 81 0.54 23.62 6.22
C GLU A 81 -0.94 23.95 6.52
N HIS A 82 -1.50 24.98 5.91
CA HIS A 82 -2.89 25.37 6.19
C HIS A 82 -3.88 24.28 5.75
N PRO A 83 -4.82 23.89 6.62
CA PRO A 83 -5.90 22.98 6.24
C PRO A 83 -6.86 23.73 5.31
N GLY A 84 -6.81 23.43 4.01
CA GLY A 84 -7.85 23.85 3.08
C GLY A 84 -9.20 23.18 3.40
N THR A 85 -10.30 23.71 2.83
CA THR A 85 -11.66 23.17 3.04
C THR A 85 -11.90 21.85 2.30
N GLY A 86 -10.91 21.32 1.58
CA GLY A 86 -10.94 19.98 0.97
C GLY A 86 -11.62 19.91 -0.41
N GLN A 87 -11.94 21.02 -1.04
CA GLN A 87 -12.54 21.06 -2.40
C GLN A 87 -11.52 21.10 -3.54
N CYS A 88 -10.22 21.20 -3.23
CA CYS A 88 -9.15 21.28 -4.20
C CYS A 88 -8.27 20.03 -4.15
N ILE A 89 -7.76 19.61 -5.31
CA ILE A 89 -6.61 18.70 -5.38
C ILE A 89 -5.42 19.50 -4.86
N ARG A 90 -4.75 19.01 -3.82
CA ARG A 90 -3.63 19.71 -3.21
C ARG A 90 -2.33 19.03 -3.57
N TRP A 91 -1.39 19.82 -4.09
CA TRP A 91 -0.01 19.42 -4.29
C TRP A 91 0.89 20.18 -3.31
N GLY A 92 1.62 19.44 -2.51
CA GLY A 92 2.70 19.92 -1.67
C GLY A 92 4.06 19.55 -2.27
N ARG A 93 5.07 19.53 -1.42
CA ARG A 93 6.45 19.17 -1.82
C ARG A 93 6.51 17.75 -2.39
N ASP A 94 5.91 16.79 -1.70
CA ASP A 94 6.01 15.37 -2.05
C ASP A 94 5.34 15.06 -3.39
N GLU A 95 4.17 15.67 -3.66
CA GLU A 95 3.47 15.51 -4.92
C GLU A 95 4.25 16.13 -6.07
N VAL A 96 4.82 17.33 -5.86
CA VAL A 96 5.65 18.00 -6.88
C VAL A 96 6.90 17.18 -7.19
N GLU A 97 7.61 16.68 -6.17
CA GLU A 97 8.79 15.83 -6.34
C GLU A 97 8.45 14.56 -7.12
N LYS A 98 7.39 13.87 -6.72
CA LYS A 98 6.91 12.65 -7.38
C LYS A 98 6.55 12.91 -8.85
N PHE A 99 5.71 13.90 -9.12
CA PHE A 99 5.19 14.14 -10.47
C PHE A 99 6.23 14.79 -11.39
N ALA A 100 7.13 15.62 -10.87
CA ALA A 100 8.24 16.16 -11.65
C ALA A 100 9.21 15.06 -12.09
N GLY A 101 9.52 14.10 -11.21
CA GLY A 101 10.31 12.92 -11.57
C GLY A 101 9.65 12.05 -12.65
N GLN A 102 8.34 11.83 -12.54
CA GLN A 102 7.57 11.10 -13.54
C GLN A 102 7.51 11.84 -14.89
N ALA A 103 7.33 13.17 -14.87
CA ALA A 103 7.34 14.00 -16.08
C ALA A 103 8.70 13.97 -16.79
N ALA A 104 9.80 14.01 -16.03
CA ALA A 104 11.14 13.86 -16.59
C ALA A 104 11.35 12.48 -17.24
N LEU A 105 10.88 11.41 -16.62
CA LEU A 105 10.92 10.06 -17.19
C LEU A 105 10.04 9.94 -18.44
N ALA A 106 8.84 10.52 -18.44
CA ALA A 106 7.93 10.55 -19.57
C ALA A 106 8.58 11.23 -20.78
N TYR A 107 9.27 12.36 -20.54
CA TYR A 107 10.04 13.07 -21.57
C TYR A 107 11.19 12.20 -22.13
N ILE A 108 11.99 11.54 -21.28
CA ILE A 108 13.10 10.68 -21.70
C ILE A 108 12.59 9.49 -22.51
N LEU A 109 11.51 8.85 -22.05
CA LEU A 109 10.95 7.66 -22.67
C LEU A 109 10.02 7.95 -23.85
N GLN A 110 9.76 9.22 -24.15
CA GLN A 110 8.80 9.67 -25.17
C GLN A 110 7.43 8.99 -25.05
N ARG A 111 6.95 8.87 -23.81
CA ARG A 111 5.64 8.29 -23.49
C ARG A 111 4.86 9.28 -22.63
N PRO A 112 3.55 9.43 -22.85
CA PRO A 112 2.75 10.28 -21.99
C PRO A 112 2.78 9.77 -20.55
N MET A 113 2.84 10.69 -19.60
CA MET A 113 2.73 10.40 -18.19
C MET A 113 1.26 10.09 -17.85
N ASP A 114 1.04 9.02 -17.11
CA ASP A 114 -0.27 8.76 -16.52
C ASP A 114 -0.42 9.60 -15.25
N LEU A 115 -1.17 10.71 -15.37
CA LEU A 115 -1.48 11.60 -14.27
C LEU A 115 -2.95 11.42 -13.88
N ASP A 116 -3.19 10.71 -12.81
CA ASP A 116 -4.49 10.64 -12.17
C ASP A 116 -4.67 11.85 -11.24
N LEU A 117 -5.41 12.83 -11.69
CA LEU A 117 -5.81 13.99 -10.87
C LEU A 117 -7.02 13.66 -9.97
N GLY A 118 -7.29 12.37 -9.76
CA GLY A 118 -8.46 11.87 -9.07
C GLY A 118 -9.69 11.92 -10.01
N SER A 119 -10.31 10.80 -10.26
CA SER A 119 -11.69 10.79 -10.77
C SER A 119 -12.53 11.64 -9.84
N ALA A 120 -13.55 12.34 -10.34
CA ALA A 120 -14.41 13.25 -9.57
C ALA A 120 -15.11 12.60 -8.34
N THR A 121 -14.82 11.33 -8.09
CA THR A 121 -15.28 10.52 -6.95
C THR A 121 -14.35 10.57 -5.74
N HIS A 122 -13.14 11.21 -5.83
CA HIS A 122 -12.19 11.30 -4.71
C HIS A 122 -12.04 12.69 -4.08
N LEU A 123 -12.93 13.63 -4.39
CA LEU A 123 -12.94 14.97 -3.82
C LEU A 123 -14.04 15.15 -2.77
N ILE A 124 -14.21 14.23 -1.89
CA ILE A 124 -14.88 14.51 -0.61
C ILE A 124 -14.33 13.53 0.42
N VAL A 125 -13.16 13.85 1.00
CA VAL A 125 -13.08 13.65 2.43
C VAL A 125 -13.42 14.96 3.10
N LYS A 126 -14.64 15.43 2.88
CA LYS A 126 -15.38 16.05 3.95
C LYS A 126 -15.54 14.94 4.99
N LYS A 127 -15.19 15.26 6.23
CA LYS A 127 -15.97 14.84 7.37
C LYS A 127 -17.36 15.51 7.30
N GLU A 128 -18.05 15.33 6.20
CA GLU A 128 -19.48 15.31 6.18
C GLU A 128 -19.84 13.93 6.66
N THR A 129 -20.67 13.86 7.66
CA THR A 129 -21.58 12.76 7.88
C THR A 129 -22.15 12.33 6.53
N VAL A 130 -21.36 11.51 5.81
CA VAL A 130 -21.86 10.57 4.83
C VAL A 130 -22.98 9.87 5.58
N PRO A 131 -24.19 9.68 5.01
CA PRO A 131 -25.09 8.69 5.56
C PRO A 131 -24.17 7.49 5.75
N GLN A 132 -23.94 7.07 7.00
CA GLN A 132 -23.05 5.97 7.32
C GLN A 132 -23.42 4.88 6.33
N GLU A 133 -22.66 4.77 5.22
CA GLU A 133 -22.57 3.48 4.57
C GLU A 133 -22.16 2.62 5.71
N LEU A 134 -23.11 1.81 6.16
CA LEU A 134 -22.91 0.89 7.26
C LEU A 134 -21.59 0.19 6.95
N THR A 135 -20.48 0.70 7.43
CA THR A 135 -19.19 0.03 7.34
C THR A 135 -19.21 -1.07 8.38
N GLY A 136 -18.69 -2.22 8.05
CA GLY A 136 -18.44 -3.28 9.01
C GLY A 136 -17.45 -2.80 10.09
N PRO A 137 -17.01 -3.71 10.96
CA PRO A 137 -16.14 -3.37 12.08
C PRO A 137 -14.81 -2.76 11.61
N ASP A 138 -14.27 -1.83 12.41
CA ASP A 138 -12.91 -1.32 12.22
C ASP A 138 -11.90 -2.40 12.59
N ILE A 139 -11.08 -2.79 11.63
CA ILE A 139 -10.04 -3.80 11.83
C ILE A 139 -8.72 -3.36 11.21
N PRO A 140 -7.56 -3.84 11.71
CA PRO A 140 -6.27 -3.65 11.05
C PRO A 140 -6.22 -4.46 9.75
N HIS A 141 -6.17 -3.79 8.60
CA HIS A 141 -6.13 -4.47 7.31
C HIS A 141 -5.33 -3.70 6.26
N LEU A 142 -4.89 -4.40 5.19
CA LEU A 142 -4.39 -3.75 4.00
C LEU A 142 -5.55 -3.08 3.24
N PRO A 143 -5.34 -1.88 2.66
CA PRO A 143 -6.41 -1.20 1.91
C PRO A 143 -6.83 -1.99 0.68
N VAL A 144 -8.13 -1.94 0.36
CA VAL A 144 -8.67 -2.48 -0.90
C VAL A 144 -8.32 -1.49 -2.01
N LYS A 145 -7.38 -1.85 -2.87
CA LYS A 145 -6.93 -1.02 -4.02
C LYS A 145 -7.55 -1.46 -5.34
N VAL A 146 -7.92 -2.71 -5.43
CA VAL A 146 -8.57 -3.31 -6.60
C VAL A 146 -10.05 -3.45 -6.27
N ASP A 147 -10.90 -2.73 -6.98
CA ASP A 147 -12.35 -2.88 -6.89
C ASP A 147 -12.85 -4.14 -7.61
N GLU A 148 -14.12 -4.46 -7.44
CA GLU A 148 -14.74 -5.66 -8.03
C GLU A 148 -14.64 -5.69 -9.56
N ALA A 149 -14.91 -4.56 -10.23
CA ALA A 149 -14.90 -4.48 -11.69
C ALA A 149 -13.51 -4.77 -12.25
N ARG A 150 -12.48 -4.18 -11.61
CA ARG A 150 -11.09 -4.40 -11.97
C ARG A 150 -10.62 -5.83 -11.65
N ALA A 151 -11.07 -6.40 -10.52
CA ALA A 151 -10.76 -7.79 -10.17
C ALA A 151 -11.32 -8.77 -11.22
N ARG A 152 -12.55 -8.55 -11.69
CA ARG A 152 -13.16 -9.32 -12.79
C ARG A 152 -12.38 -9.17 -14.09
N ALA A 153 -12.00 -7.96 -14.44
CA ALA A 153 -11.21 -7.70 -15.66
C ALA A 153 -9.84 -8.37 -15.62
N MET A 154 -9.16 -8.35 -14.47
CA MET A 154 -7.82 -8.94 -14.31
C MET A 154 -7.85 -10.47 -14.32
N THR A 155 -8.89 -11.08 -13.76
CA THR A 155 -9.02 -12.55 -13.69
C THR A 155 -9.68 -13.17 -14.93
N GLY A 156 -10.45 -12.37 -15.69
CA GLY A 156 -11.31 -12.86 -16.76
C GLY A 156 -12.42 -13.80 -16.25
N ALA A 157 -12.68 -13.82 -14.95
CA ALA A 157 -13.66 -14.70 -14.34
C ALA A 157 -15.04 -14.05 -14.31
N GLU A 158 -16.05 -14.81 -14.76
CA GLU A 158 -17.46 -14.46 -14.68
C GLU A 158 -18.10 -15.22 -13.53
N GLY A 159 -18.88 -14.54 -12.68
CA GLY A 159 -19.58 -15.17 -11.56
C GLY A 159 -19.82 -14.20 -10.40
N GLU A 160 -20.21 -14.73 -9.25
CA GLU A 160 -20.40 -13.94 -8.03
C GLU A 160 -19.05 -13.57 -7.45
N ALA A 161 -18.83 -12.27 -7.18
CA ALA A 161 -17.63 -11.78 -6.54
C ALA A 161 -17.91 -11.39 -5.08
N LEU A 162 -17.05 -11.85 -4.18
CA LEU A 162 -17.13 -11.57 -2.76
C LEU A 162 -15.78 -11.08 -2.25
N CYS A 163 -15.74 -9.91 -1.62
CA CYS A 163 -14.56 -9.44 -0.93
C CYS A 163 -14.45 -10.13 0.43
N ARG A 164 -13.33 -10.78 0.68
CA ARG A 164 -13.06 -11.55 1.90
C ARG A 164 -11.86 -10.95 2.61
N PHE A 165 -11.92 -10.81 3.91
CA PHE A 165 -10.81 -10.36 4.75
C PHE A 165 -10.22 -11.57 5.45
N ILE A 166 -9.05 -11.98 4.99
CA ILE A 166 -8.32 -13.18 5.46
C ILE A 166 -7.45 -12.79 6.64
N PRO A 167 -7.55 -13.44 7.80
CA PRO A 167 -6.73 -13.13 8.97
C PRO A 167 -5.30 -13.65 8.82
N TYR A 168 -4.34 -12.82 9.20
CA TYR A 168 -2.92 -13.14 9.24
C TYR A 168 -2.33 -12.74 10.58
N TRP A 169 -1.45 -13.55 11.13
CA TRP A 169 -0.56 -13.19 12.21
C TRP A 169 0.68 -12.53 11.63
N HIS A 170 0.73 -11.20 11.59
CA HIS A 170 2.00 -10.49 11.35
C HIS A 170 2.88 -10.70 12.56
N TYR A 171 4.10 -11.19 12.33
CA TYR A 171 5.05 -11.46 13.37
C TYR A 171 6.37 -10.73 13.15
N HIS A 172 6.98 -10.40 14.27
CA HIS A 172 8.37 -9.97 14.35
C HIS A 172 9.06 -10.83 15.38
N TYR A 173 10.10 -11.56 14.97
CA TYR A 173 10.88 -12.33 15.91
C TYR A 173 12.29 -11.80 16.06
N ARG A 174 12.81 -11.95 17.26
CA ARG A 174 14.20 -11.70 17.61
C ARG A 174 14.76 -12.91 18.34
N SER A 175 15.88 -13.43 17.85
CA SER A 175 16.66 -14.48 18.49
C SER A 175 17.98 -13.91 18.97
N GLN A 176 18.34 -14.19 20.22
CA GLN A 176 19.60 -13.76 20.82
C GLN A 176 20.17 -14.93 21.62
N GLY A 177 21.28 -15.48 21.16
CA GLY A 177 21.92 -16.58 21.84
C GLY A 177 23.23 -16.96 21.19
N GLN A 178 24.09 -17.60 21.96
CA GLN A 178 25.33 -18.16 21.46
C GLN A 178 25.69 -19.44 22.23
N LYS A 179 26.27 -20.40 21.53
CA LYS A 179 26.79 -21.61 22.12
C LYS A 179 28.25 -21.80 21.73
N SER A 180 29.10 -22.15 22.70
CA SER A 180 30.51 -22.40 22.46
C SER A 180 30.83 -23.90 22.54
N PHE A 181 31.70 -24.34 21.67
CA PHE A 181 32.27 -25.68 21.72
C PHE A 181 33.76 -25.62 21.37
N GLY A 182 34.58 -25.85 22.35
CA GLY A 182 36.05 -25.65 22.26
C GLY A 182 36.33 -24.17 21.94
N THR A 183 37.02 -23.91 20.84
CA THR A 183 37.36 -22.56 20.39
C THR A 183 36.32 -21.93 19.43
N GLN A 184 35.29 -22.69 19.07
CA GLN A 184 34.26 -22.20 18.14
C GLN A 184 33.06 -21.64 18.90
N VAL A 185 32.56 -20.50 18.43
CA VAL A 185 31.34 -19.86 18.94
C VAL A 185 30.30 -19.83 17.81
N VAL A 186 29.13 -20.40 18.07
CA VAL A 186 27.98 -20.41 17.18
C VAL A 186 26.99 -19.38 17.69
N SER A 187 26.68 -18.37 16.87
CA SER A 187 25.70 -17.34 17.19
C SER A 187 24.36 -17.65 16.51
N PHE A 188 23.29 -17.40 17.25
CA PHE A 188 21.88 -17.51 16.78
C PHE A 188 21.18 -16.15 16.72
N ASN A 189 21.96 -15.06 16.63
CA ASN A 189 21.39 -13.73 16.54
C ASN A 189 20.71 -13.54 15.17
N ALA A 190 19.40 -13.33 15.20
CA ALA A 190 18.60 -13.10 14.02
C ALA A 190 17.38 -12.26 14.37
N GLU A 191 16.96 -11.46 13.41
CA GLU A 191 15.76 -10.64 13.53
C GLU A 191 15.05 -10.63 12.16
N LYS A 192 13.77 -10.93 12.14
CA LYS A 192 12.96 -10.97 10.90
C LYS A 192 11.49 -10.71 11.20
N ALA A 193 10.81 -10.10 10.23
CA ALA A 193 9.36 -9.97 10.21
C ALA A 193 8.76 -10.77 9.06
N GLY A 194 7.49 -11.16 9.21
CA GLY A 194 6.72 -11.88 8.21
C GLY A 194 5.25 -11.96 8.63
N ALA A 195 4.45 -12.69 7.86
CA ALA A 195 3.07 -12.94 8.20
C ALA A 195 2.70 -14.41 7.99
N LEU A 196 1.96 -14.97 8.93
CA LEU A 196 1.45 -16.33 8.90
C LEU A 196 -0.06 -16.28 8.67
N ASN A 197 -0.55 -16.90 7.61
CA ASN A 197 -1.98 -17.05 7.37
C ASN A 197 -2.62 -17.81 8.55
N ALA A 198 -3.58 -17.16 9.22
CA ALA A 198 -4.19 -17.71 10.42
C ALA A 198 -5.23 -18.80 10.13
N ILE A 199 -5.43 -19.20 8.86
CA ILE A 199 -6.33 -20.28 8.44
C ILE A 199 -5.53 -21.51 8.04
N ASN A 200 -4.66 -21.38 7.03
CA ASN A 200 -3.91 -22.52 6.46
C ASN A 200 -2.46 -22.61 6.98
N GLY A 201 -1.97 -21.59 7.63
CA GLY A 201 -0.62 -21.54 8.20
C GLY A 201 0.50 -21.34 7.20
N GLU A 202 0.22 -20.84 6.01
CA GLU A 202 1.23 -20.43 5.03
C GLU A 202 1.88 -19.11 5.41
N GLU A 203 3.17 -19.01 5.12
CA GLU A 203 3.93 -17.79 5.35
C GLU A 203 3.96 -16.92 4.10
N THR A 204 3.87 -15.61 4.31
CA THR A 204 4.03 -14.60 3.27
C THR A 204 4.77 -13.37 3.81
N GLU A 205 5.27 -12.55 2.91
CA GLU A 205 5.79 -11.24 3.26
C GLU A 205 4.65 -10.23 3.35
N LEU A 206 4.65 -9.41 4.40
CA LEU A 206 3.66 -8.37 4.61
C LEU A 206 4.34 -7.11 5.13
N ASP A 207 4.14 -6.01 4.41
CA ASP A 207 4.61 -4.69 4.83
C ASP A 207 3.60 -4.08 5.80
N ILE A 208 3.91 -4.14 7.08
CA ILE A 208 3.04 -3.63 8.15
C ILE A 208 2.79 -2.12 8.05
N THR A 209 3.68 -1.37 7.39
CA THR A 209 3.53 0.08 7.24
C THR A 209 2.36 0.47 6.34
N LYS A 210 1.86 -0.47 5.55
CA LYS A 210 0.70 -0.28 4.66
C LYS A 210 -0.62 -0.68 5.29
N VAL A 211 -0.58 -1.22 6.51
CA VAL A 211 -1.79 -1.60 7.26
C VAL A 211 -2.44 -0.36 7.83
N GLN A 212 -3.75 -0.28 7.67
CA GLN A 212 -4.60 0.77 8.24
C GLN A 212 -5.66 0.15 9.16
N THR A 213 -6.10 0.88 10.18
CA THR A 213 -7.28 0.51 10.97
C THR A 213 -8.46 1.29 10.46
N ALA A 214 -9.39 0.61 9.80
CA ALA A 214 -10.56 1.23 9.19
C ALA A 214 -11.71 0.22 9.09
N GLY A 215 -12.93 0.74 8.85
CA GLY A 215 -14.10 -0.09 8.57
C GLY A 215 -14.00 -0.82 7.24
N ILE A 216 -14.39 -2.09 7.23
CA ILE A 216 -14.44 -2.90 5.99
C ILE A 216 -15.75 -2.64 5.25
N PRO A 217 -15.83 -2.84 3.90
CA PRO A 217 -17.07 -2.72 3.15
C PRO A 217 -18.16 -3.68 3.66
N ILE A 218 -19.41 -3.23 3.74
CA ILE A 218 -20.55 -3.98 4.34
C ILE A 218 -20.76 -5.36 3.76
N HIS A 219 -20.57 -5.50 2.45
CA HIS A 219 -20.79 -6.78 1.76
C HIS A 219 -19.54 -7.67 1.78
N SER A 220 -18.54 -7.34 2.63
CA SER A 220 -17.36 -8.16 2.79
C SER A 220 -17.55 -9.25 3.83
N GLN A 221 -16.89 -10.37 3.62
CA GLN A 221 -16.83 -11.46 4.57
C GLN A 221 -15.57 -11.37 5.43
N LEU A 222 -15.72 -11.20 6.74
CA LEU A 222 -14.62 -11.28 7.68
C LEU A 222 -14.44 -12.73 8.14
N LEU A 223 -13.30 -13.33 7.80
CA LEU A 223 -12.97 -14.69 8.22
C LEU A 223 -12.36 -14.69 9.63
N GLN A 224 -12.69 -15.72 10.39
CA GLN A 224 -12.14 -15.89 11.74
C GLN A 224 -10.84 -16.71 11.68
N PRO A 225 -9.85 -16.41 12.53
CA PRO A 225 -8.63 -17.21 12.60
C PRO A 225 -8.92 -18.62 13.12
N VAL A 226 -8.42 -19.62 12.42
CA VAL A 226 -8.40 -21.02 12.84
C VAL A 226 -7.20 -21.26 13.77
N ILE A 227 -6.03 -20.76 13.36
CA ILE A 227 -4.80 -20.84 14.14
C ILE A 227 -4.81 -19.72 15.19
N GLN A 228 -4.90 -20.10 16.44
CA GLN A 228 -4.93 -19.14 17.55
C GLN A 228 -3.55 -18.54 17.80
N LYS A 229 -3.50 -17.40 18.50
CA LYS A 229 -2.27 -16.66 18.75
C LYS A 229 -1.15 -17.52 19.36
N GLY A 230 -1.50 -18.35 20.35
CA GLY A 230 -0.51 -19.22 21.02
C GLY A 230 0.06 -20.29 20.10
N ASP A 231 -0.78 -20.89 19.24
CA ASP A 231 -0.35 -21.90 18.29
C ASP A 231 0.54 -21.29 17.18
N ALA A 232 0.18 -20.09 16.72
CA ALA A 232 0.98 -19.33 15.76
C ALA A 232 2.36 -18.99 16.33
N GLU A 233 2.42 -18.54 17.59
CA GLU A 233 3.66 -18.22 18.29
C GLU A 233 4.58 -19.44 18.42
N GLU A 234 4.02 -20.57 18.81
CA GLU A 234 4.76 -21.81 18.98
C GLU A 234 5.26 -22.36 17.63
N LYS A 235 4.44 -22.26 16.58
CA LYS A 235 4.81 -22.64 15.22
C LYS A 235 5.99 -21.80 14.73
N ILE A 236 5.91 -20.46 14.87
CA ILE A 236 6.98 -19.56 14.46
C ILE A 236 8.26 -19.83 15.25
N ARG A 237 8.18 -20.00 16.57
CA ARG A 237 9.36 -20.37 17.38
C ARG A 237 10.00 -21.66 16.91
N THR A 238 9.22 -22.67 16.59
CA THR A 238 9.71 -23.96 16.10
C THR A 238 10.44 -23.79 14.77
N GLN A 239 9.84 -23.05 13.83
CA GLN A 239 10.45 -22.75 12.54
C GLN A 239 11.76 -21.96 12.69
N VAL A 240 11.80 -20.96 13.59
CA VAL A 240 13.02 -20.18 13.87
C VAL A 240 14.12 -21.08 14.43
N VAL A 241 13.79 -22.01 15.35
CA VAL A 241 14.76 -22.99 15.86
C VAL A 241 15.31 -23.85 14.72
N GLU A 242 14.47 -24.31 13.80
CA GLU A 242 14.89 -25.12 12.66
C GLU A 242 15.78 -24.31 11.70
N GLN A 243 15.37 -23.10 11.35
CA GLN A 243 16.12 -22.20 10.46
C GLN A 243 17.49 -21.82 11.00
N LEU A 244 17.60 -21.59 12.32
CA LEU A 244 18.85 -21.22 12.99
C LEU A 244 19.68 -22.42 13.42
N THR A 245 19.21 -23.64 13.20
CA THR A 245 19.96 -24.87 13.52
C THR A 245 21.17 -24.95 12.59
N GLN A 246 22.35 -25.08 13.21
CA GLN A 246 23.62 -25.16 12.50
C GLN A 246 24.33 -26.50 12.78
N LYS A 247 24.85 -27.13 11.73
CA LYS A 247 25.73 -28.28 11.83
C LYS A 247 27.17 -27.79 11.75
N VAL A 248 27.93 -28.02 12.83
CA VAL A 248 29.32 -27.58 12.91
C VAL A 248 30.22 -28.80 12.99
N ARG A 249 31.23 -28.82 12.13
CA ARG A 249 32.25 -29.85 12.12
C ARG A 249 33.45 -29.38 12.92
N VAL A 250 33.74 -30.06 14.04
CA VAL A 250 34.81 -29.70 14.93
C VAL A 250 35.95 -30.69 14.80
N LYS A 251 37.16 -30.17 14.62
CA LYS A 251 38.39 -30.97 14.60
C LYS A 251 38.82 -31.19 16.03
N GLN A 252 38.97 -32.45 16.44
CA GLN A 252 39.58 -32.85 17.69
C GLN A 252 40.88 -33.58 17.41
N ALA A 253 41.95 -33.24 18.16
CA ALA A 253 43.21 -33.95 18.13
C ALA A 253 43.36 -34.71 19.45
N ARG A 254 43.64 -36.01 19.37
CA ARG A 254 43.93 -36.86 20.51
C ARG A 254 45.22 -37.61 20.21
N GLY A 255 46.35 -37.12 20.75
CA GLY A 255 47.69 -37.56 20.35
C GLY A 255 47.94 -37.22 18.86
N ASP A 256 48.45 -38.16 18.09
CA ASP A 256 48.72 -38.00 16.64
C ASP A 256 47.48 -38.23 15.74
N THR A 257 46.33 -38.49 16.35
CA THR A 257 45.11 -38.81 15.57
C THR A 257 44.17 -37.59 15.55
N ILE A 258 43.70 -37.25 14.35
CA ILE A 258 42.75 -36.17 14.10
C ILE A 258 41.36 -36.78 13.82
N PHE A 259 40.39 -36.40 14.63
CA PHE A 259 38.98 -36.76 14.40
C PHE A 259 38.19 -35.54 14.02
N TYR A 260 37.14 -35.75 13.26
CA TYR A 260 36.13 -34.76 12.99
C TYR A 260 34.83 -35.19 13.66
N GLU A 261 34.32 -34.37 14.56
CA GLU A 261 33.03 -34.58 15.20
C GLU A 261 32.03 -33.58 14.63
N GLU A 262 30.88 -34.07 14.17
CA GLU A 262 29.79 -33.21 13.75
C GLU A 262 28.82 -33.00 14.91
N ARG A 263 28.59 -31.76 15.25
CA ARG A 263 27.59 -31.37 16.26
C ARG A 263 26.55 -30.47 15.72
N ILE A 264 25.31 -30.69 16.18
CA ILE A 264 24.16 -29.87 15.84
C ILE A 264 23.95 -28.89 16.99
N PHE A 265 23.97 -27.58 16.65
CA PHE A 265 23.69 -26.51 17.57
C PHE A 265 22.35 -25.92 17.23
N ARG A 266 21.49 -25.72 18.25
CA ARG A 266 20.15 -25.15 18.11
C ARG A 266 19.99 -24.06 19.16
N PRO A 267 19.31 -22.93 18.84
CA PRO A 267 18.89 -21.99 19.86
C PRO A 267 17.84 -22.62 20.78
N GLU A 268 17.76 -22.13 21.99
CA GLU A 268 16.69 -22.51 22.91
C GLU A 268 15.44 -21.67 22.64
N LYS A 269 14.25 -22.23 22.75
CA LYS A 269 12.99 -21.52 22.53
C LYS A 269 12.86 -20.25 23.38
N LYS A 270 13.43 -20.24 24.61
CA LYS A 270 13.45 -19.08 25.50
C LYS A 270 14.34 -17.92 25.01
N GLU A 271 15.27 -18.19 24.08
CA GLU A 271 16.14 -17.19 23.46
C GLU A 271 15.47 -16.50 22.27
N ILE A 272 14.24 -16.92 21.92
CA ILE A 272 13.48 -16.41 20.80
C ILE A 272 12.24 -15.67 21.33
N THR A 273 12.19 -14.38 21.10
CA THR A 273 11.00 -13.54 21.36
C THR A 273 10.22 -13.41 20.07
N VAL A 274 8.90 -13.55 20.13
CA VAL A 274 8.00 -13.40 18.99
C VAL A 274 6.89 -12.44 19.39
N ASP A 275 6.75 -11.35 18.66
CA ASP A 275 5.64 -10.41 18.77
C ASP A 275 4.64 -10.68 17.66
N LEU A 276 3.35 -10.77 18.00
CA LEU A 276 2.27 -11.10 17.08
C LEU A 276 1.16 -10.06 17.09
N GLN A 277 0.79 -9.60 15.91
CA GLN A 277 -0.35 -8.72 15.67
C GLN A 277 -1.27 -9.32 14.61
N MET A 278 -2.59 -9.30 14.87
CA MET A 278 -3.58 -9.70 13.86
C MET A 278 -3.74 -8.59 12.81
N VAL A 279 -3.67 -8.98 11.54
CA VAL A 279 -3.87 -8.11 10.38
C VAL A 279 -4.69 -8.86 9.34
N TYR A 280 -5.53 -8.16 8.58
CA TYR A 280 -6.34 -8.78 7.54
C TYR A 280 -5.88 -8.38 6.14
N ILE A 281 -5.85 -9.35 5.25
CA ILE A 281 -5.57 -9.14 3.83
C ILE A 281 -6.88 -9.25 3.05
N PRO A 282 -7.27 -8.20 2.29
CA PRO A 282 -8.48 -8.26 1.45
C PRO A 282 -8.20 -9.08 0.20
N VAL A 283 -9.13 -10.00 -0.11
CA VAL A 283 -9.07 -10.91 -1.26
C VAL A 283 -10.42 -10.92 -1.96
N TRP A 284 -10.41 -10.71 -3.27
CA TRP A 284 -11.57 -10.97 -4.11
C TRP A 284 -11.64 -12.45 -4.44
N GLN A 285 -12.73 -13.11 -4.03
CA GLN A 285 -13.08 -14.45 -4.47
C GLN A 285 -14.18 -14.35 -5.51
N ILE A 286 -13.92 -14.83 -6.74
CA ILE A 286 -14.88 -14.85 -7.84
C ILE A 286 -15.28 -16.28 -8.12
N LYS A 287 -16.57 -16.60 -7.86
CA LYS A 287 -17.14 -17.93 -8.02
C LYS A 287 -17.87 -18.03 -9.34
N GLY A 288 -17.23 -18.62 -10.34
CA GLY A 288 -17.80 -18.96 -11.65
C GLY A 288 -17.68 -20.46 -11.93
N LYS A 289 -17.31 -20.82 -13.15
CA LYS A 289 -16.96 -22.20 -13.51
C LYS A 289 -15.77 -22.74 -12.73
N LYS A 290 -14.92 -21.84 -12.28
CA LYS A 290 -13.80 -22.06 -11.35
C LYS A 290 -13.82 -20.97 -10.31
N ILE A 291 -13.31 -21.27 -9.13
CA ILE A 291 -13.05 -20.25 -8.11
C ILE A 291 -11.69 -19.63 -8.41
N VAL A 292 -11.66 -18.32 -8.51
CA VAL A 292 -10.44 -17.53 -8.71
C VAL A 292 -10.34 -16.56 -7.57
N GLU A 293 -9.16 -16.47 -6.96
CA GLU A 293 -8.86 -15.51 -5.90
C GLU A 293 -7.82 -14.52 -6.36
N LEU A 294 -8.01 -13.25 -5.98
CA LEU A 294 -7.13 -12.13 -6.29
C LEU A 294 -6.90 -11.30 -5.05
N ASN A 295 -5.64 -11.03 -4.72
CA ASN A 295 -5.28 -10.12 -3.64
C ASN A 295 -5.74 -8.69 -4.01
N ALA A 296 -6.71 -8.17 -3.24
CA ALA A 296 -7.32 -6.88 -3.52
C ALA A 296 -6.39 -5.67 -3.22
N PHE A 297 -5.25 -5.90 -2.56
CA PHE A 297 -4.22 -4.89 -2.33
C PHE A 297 -3.18 -4.88 -3.45
N SER A 298 -2.58 -6.04 -3.80
CA SER A 298 -1.51 -6.13 -4.80
C SER A 298 -2.02 -6.31 -6.24
N GLY A 299 -3.23 -6.84 -6.43
CA GLY A 299 -3.77 -7.23 -7.73
C GLY A 299 -3.24 -8.58 -8.24
N GLU A 300 -2.54 -9.32 -7.41
CA GLU A 300 -2.01 -10.63 -7.77
C GLU A 300 -3.08 -11.70 -7.74
N VAL A 301 -3.17 -12.49 -8.81
CA VAL A 301 -4.04 -13.67 -8.86
C VAL A 301 -3.37 -14.81 -8.09
N LEU A 302 -4.07 -15.33 -7.11
CA LEU A 302 -3.55 -16.35 -6.22
C LEU A 302 -3.65 -17.74 -6.89
N ARG A 303 -2.59 -18.52 -6.74
CA ARG A 303 -2.51 -19.87 -7.32
C ARG A 303 -3.23 -20.89 -6.46
N GLU A 304 -3.24 -20.66 -5.16
CA GLU A 304 -3.88 -21.50 -4.15
C GLU A 304 -4.84 -20.65 -3.32
N PRO A 305 -5.98 -21.22 -2.87
CA PRO A 305 -6.94 -20.52 -2.04
C PRO A 305 -6.28 -20.10 -0.72
N MET A 306 -6.53 -18.89 -0.27
CA MET A 306 -6.00 -18.38 1.02
C MET A 306 -6.75 -18.94 2.24
N ASP A 307 -7.79 -19.71 2.05
CA ASP A 307 -8.50 -20.45 3.10
C ASP A 307 -8.28 -21.97 2.97
N THR A 308 -8.95 -22.76 3.81
CA THR A 308 -8.83 -24.22 3.84
C THR A 308 -9.30 -24.92 2.55
N GLY A 309 -9.62 -24.16 1.52
CA GLY A 309 -10.13 -24.65 0.24
C GLY A 309 -11.61 -25.03 0.32
N ALA A 310 -12.43 -24.53 -0.61
CA ALA A 310 -13.72 -25.15 -0.85
C ALA A 310 -13.45 -26.52 -1.49
N GLU A 311 -13.89 -27.61 -0.86
CA GLU A 311 -13.97 -28.88 -1.54
C GLU A 311 -14.76 -28.65 -2.84
N ILE A 312 -14.10 -28.85 -3.97
CA ILE A 312 -14.75 -28.86 -5.27
C ILE A 312 -15.47 -30.21 -5.34
N LEU A 313 -16.76 -30.21 -5.02
CA LEU A 313 -17.65 -31.31 -5.32
C LEU A 313 -18.00 -31.35 -6.81
#